data_32a038a4a51e723d7daa5ae1260aab46
#
_entry.id   32a038a4a51e723d7daa5ae1260aab46
#
_cell.length_a   1.000
_cell.length_b   1.000
_cell.length_c   1.000
_cell.angle_alpha   90.00
_cell.angle_beta   90.00
_cell.angle_gamma   90.00
#
_symmetry.space_group_name_H-M   'P 1'
#
loop_
_entity.id
_entity.type
_entity.pdbx_description
1 polymer ?
#
loop_
_entity_poly.entity_id
_entity_poly.type
_entity_poly.pdbx_seq_one_letter_code
_entity_poly.pdbx_strand_id
1 'polypeptide(L)'
;MKTRIKRHRFHAVCLSVLKFLLGWLLKRIYAFKTDRPKSIKGPFLVLANHVTAVDPLLLNLSFRDQMYIVASEHLMQKGLPSKLLKLLFDPIVRRKGDSAVTAVKEMLACLKAGFNVCVFPEGTCSYDGTNSPMLPTIGKLAKTSGCTLVTYRFEGGYFTLPRWGRGIRRGSYCGHIVNVYAPETLSAMSASEVNAAIEADLSENAYARIETSAVSYRSRCRAEYLESAFFLCPACRRVGTIETKGDAIRCSCGLSGGLDGRYRLSGLPFGTLTEWDAFQNEWLKTAAADPAFKFSDGGVTLYQNDDKHRRIAIASGTMTMTRDALSVGDRTFALSYVTDVELVRRNLLVFSTHDAHYQIGGAKPLNTRKYMQLYRINKGVK
;
A
#
# COMPACT_ATOMS: atom_id res chain seq x y z
N MET A 1 -5.50 -5.09 -24.87
CA MET A 1 -4.47 -4.38 -25.67
C MET A 1 -5.05 -3.58 -26.83
N LYS A 2 -5.79 -4.16 -27.80
CA LYS A 2 -6.34 -3.41 -28.97
C LYS A 2 -7.12 -2.15 -28.59
N THR A 3 -7.95 -2.19 -27.55
CA THR A 3 -8.72 -1.04 -27.05
C THR A 3 -7.81 0.04 -26.48
N ARG A 4 -6.75 -0.34 -25.72
CA ARG A 4 -5.79 0.59 -25.11
C ARG A 4 -4.99 1.32 -26.19
N ILE A 5 -4.53 0.63 -27.22
CA ILE A 5 -3.84 1.24 -28.37
C ILE A 5 -4.74 2.30 -29.04
N LYS A 6 -6.01 1.98 -29.31
CA LYS A 6 -6.97 2.92 -29.92
C LYS A 6 -7.24 4.15 -29.03
N ARG A 7 -7.21 3.98 -27.70
CA ARG A 7 -7.55 5.05 -26.74
C ARG A 7 -6.35 5.75 -26.13
N HIS A 8 -5.13 5.37 -26.48
CA HIS A 8 -3.94 5.95 -25.85
C HIS A 8 -3.89 7.48 -25.95
N ARG A 9 -4.15 8.05 -27.12
CA ARG A 9 -4.22 9.51 -27.31
C ARG A 9 -5.30 10.14 -26.43
N PHE A 10 -6.46 9.52 -26.31
CA PHE A 10 -7.55 9.98 -25.45
C PHE A 10 -7.12 9.97 -23.99
N HIS A 11 -6.51 8.89 -23.49
CA HIS A 11 -6.00 8.83 -22.11
C HIS A 11 -4.92 9.88 -21.86
N ALA A 12 -4.02 10.13 -22.80
CA ALA A 12 -2.99 11.16 -22.69
C ALA A 12 -3.59 12.57 -22.60
N VAL A 13 -4.62 12.86 -23.40
CA VAL A 13 -5.37 14.13 -23.33
C VAL A 13 -6.08 14.26 -21.98
N CYS A 14 -6.80 13.23 -21.53
CA CYS A 14 -7.47 13.24 -20.23
C CYS A 14 -6.49 13.52 -19.09
N LEU A 15 -5.32 12.87 -19.11
CA LEU A 15 -4.28 13.10 -18.11
C LEU A 15 -3.72 14.52 -18.18
N SER A 16 -3.50 15.05 -19.36
CA SER A 16 -3.00 16.43 -19.55
C SER A 16 -3.99 17.45 -19.03
N VAL A 17 -5.28 17.28 -19.32
CA VAL A 17 -6.35 18.14 -18.79
C VAL A 17 -6.40 18.03 -17.26
N LEU A 18 -6.33 16.83 -16.69
CA LEU A 18 -6.31 16.63 -15.24
C LEU A 18 -5.09 17.31 -14.60
N LYS A 19 -3.90 17.17 -15.19
CA LYS A 19 -2.68 17.84 -14.72
C LYS A 19 -2.83 19.37 -14.74
N PHE A 20 -3.40 19.91 -15.81
CA PHE A 20 -3.62 21.35 -15.94
C PHE A 20 -4.63 21.86 -14.90
N LEU A 21 -5.79 21.19 -14.76
CA LEU A 21 -6.86 21.66 -13.87
C LEU A 21 -6.56 21.40 -12.38
N LEU A 22 -6.03 20.25 -12.04
CA LEU A 22 -5.91 19.82 -10.66
C LEU A 22 -4.46 19.71 -10.17
N GLY A 23 -3.47 19.74 -11.06
CA GLY A 23 -2.08 19.48 -10.69
C GLY A 23 -1.54 20.48 -9.68
N TRP A 24 -1.82 21.79 -9.86
CA TRP A 24 -1.44 22.82 -8.90
C TRP A 24 -2.16 22.61 -7.55
N LEU A 25 -3.46 22.34 -7.58
CA LEU A 25 -4.26 22.12 -6.38
C LEU A 25 -3.76 20.92 -5.58
N LEU A 26 -3.50 19.79 -6.24
CA LEU A 26 -2.97 18.58 -5.61
C LEU A 26 -1.59 18.82 -4.98
N LYS A 27 -0.68 19.49 -5.71
CA LYS A 27 0.62 19.89 -5.17
C LYS A 27 0.49 20.76 -3.93
N ARG A 28 -0.46 21.71 -3.93
CA ARG A 28 -0.72 22.59 -2.78
C ARG A 28 -1.35 21.87 -1.59
N ILE A 29 -2.33 20.97 -1.83
CA ILE A 29 -3.01 20.18 -0.78
C ILE A 29 -2.01 19.30 -0.04
N TYR A 30 -1.16 18.58 -0.78
CA TYR A 30 -0.19 17.63 -0.22
C TYR A 30 1.16 18.28 0.09
N ALA A 31 1.33 19.58 -0.16
CA ALA A 31 2.64 20.25 -0.12
C ALA A 31 3.70 19.51 -0.96
N PHE A 32 3.27 18.92 -2.09
CA PHE A 32 4.09 18.05 -2.90
C PHE A 32 5.02 18.82 -3.81
N LYS A 33 6.31 18.47 -3.74
CA LYS A 33 7.36 19.01 -4.59
C LYS A 33 7.93 17.90 -5.45
N THR A 34 8.21 18.23 -6.71
CA THR A 34 8.87 17.30 -7.63
C THR A 34 9.74 18.08 -8.59
N ASP A 35 10.86 17.50 -8.96
CA ASP A 35 11.68 18.03 -10.02
C ASP A 35 10.93 17.99 -11.35
N ARG A 36 11.23 18.92 -12.25
CA ARG A 36 10.72 18.81 -13.61
C ARG A 36 11.45 17.64 -14.28
N PRO A 37 10.75 16.59 -14.70
CA PRO A 37 11.42 15.45 -15.29
C PRO A 37 12.13 15.87 -16.58
N LYS A 38 13.35 15.38 -16.72
CA LYS A 38 14.08 15.43 -17.99
C LYS A 38 13.30 14.59 -19.01
N SER A 39 13.43 14.92 -20.28
CA SER A 39 12.89 14.08 -21.35
C SER A 39 13.55 12.70 -21.29
N ILE A 40 12.77 11.68 -20.99
CA ILE A 40 13.19 10.28 -20.98
C ILE A 40 12.72 9.68 -22.31
N LYS A 41 13.67 9.11 -23.08
CA LYS A 41 13.31 8.41 -24.32
C LYS A 41 12.55 7.12 -23.93
N GLY A 42 11.32 7.02 -24.36
CA GLY A 42 10.42 5.88 -24.07
C GLY A 42 10.47 4.80 -25.15
N PRO A 43 9.85 3.64 -24.89
CA PRO A 43 9.07 3.33 -23.70
C PRO A 43 9.93 3.07 -22.47
N PHE A 44 9.41 3.37 -21.31
CA PHE A 44 10.10 3.14 -20.05
C PHE A 44 9.19 2.51 -18.98
N LEU A 45 9.81 1.72 -18.11
CA LEU A 45 9.21 1.16 -16.92
C LEU A 45 9.58 2.04 -15.72
N VAL A 46 8.58 2.61 -15.02
CA VAL A 46 8.81 3.30 -13.75
C VAL A 46 8.55 2.36 -12.60
N LEU A 47 9.51 2.24 -11.69
CA LEU A 47 9.33 1.62 -10.38
C LEU A 47 9.41 2.69 -9.31
N ALA A 48 8.42 2.72 -8.42
CA ALA A 48 8.36 3.70 -7.34
C ALA A 48 8.03 3.03 -6.01
N ASN A 49 8.57 3.56 -4.89
CA ASN A 49 8.14 3.16 -3.57
C ASN A 49 6.70 3.63 -3.31
N HIS A 50 6.01 2.95 -2.38
CA HIS A 50 4.58 3.20 -2.12
C HIS A 50 4.33 3.65 -0.70
N VAL A 51 4.18 4.95 -0.50
CA VAL A 51 4.06 5.56 0.82
C VAL A 51 2.62 5.91 1.15
N THR A 52 1.86 6.39 0.15
CA THR A 52 0.48 6.85 0.31
C THR A 52 -0.43 6.41 -0.83
N ALA A 53 -1.74 6.37 -0.57
CA ALA A 53 -2.74 6.04 -1.59
C ALA A 53 -2.82 7.05 -2.76
N VAL A 54 -2.20 8.22 -2.64
CA VAL A 54 -2.20 9.26 -3.68
C VAL A 54 -0.94 9.27 -4.54
N ASP A 55 0.05 8.44 -4.23
CA ASP A 55 1.30 8.35 -5.00
C ASP A 55 1.08 8.16 -6.50
N PRO A 56 0.13 7.31 -6.97
CA PRO A 56 -0.13 7.15 -8.39
C PRO A 56 -0.53 8.46 -9.09
N LEU A 57 -1.29 9.32 -8.41
CA LEU A 57 -1.65 10.63 -8.95
C LEU A 57 -0.46 11.58 -8.96
N LEU A 58 0.27 11.66 -7.83
CA LEU A 58 1.42 12.54 -7.69
C LEU A 58 2.55 12.15 -8.64
N LEU A 59 2.77 10.85 -8.84
CA LEU A 59 3.73 10.35 -9.82
C LEU A 59 3.40 10.85 -11.24
N ASN A 60 2.14 10.74 -11.64
CA ASN A 60 1.71 11.25 -12.95
C ASN A 60 1.94 12.76 -13.10
N LEU A 61 1.85 13.57 -12.01
CA LEU A 61 2.18 14.99 -12.05
C LEU A 61 3.68 15.25 -12.23
N SER A 62 4.51 14.26 -11.92
CA SER A 62 5.97 14.35 -11.98
C SER A 62 6.55 13.99 -13.33
N PHE A 63 5.79 13.35 -14.21
CA PHE A 63 6.22 12.97 -15.56
C PHE A 63 5.41 13.73 -16.62
N ARG A 64 6.03 13.97 -17.76
CA ARG A 64 5.37 14.60 -18.89
C ARG A 64 4.42 13.64 -19.59
N ASP A 65 4.90 12.41 -19.80
CA ASP A 65 4.25 11.42 -20.63
C ASP A 65 3.20 10.59 -19.88
N GLN A 66 2.26 10.06 -20.64
CA GLN A 66 1.25 9.12 -20.14
C GLN A 66 1.92 7.81 -19.70
N MET A 67 1.50 7.28 -18.55
CA MET A 67 1.89 5.97 -18.05
C MET A 67 0.66 5.15 -17.65
N TYR A 68 0.68 3.85 -17.93
CA TYR A 68 -0.31 2.91 -17.42
C TYR A 68 0.15 2.37 -16.07
N ILE A 69 -0.63 2.64 -15.03
CA ILE A 69 -0.27 2.25 -13.66
C ILE A 69 -0.91 0.91 -13.34
N VAL A 70 -0.13 0.03 -12.69
CA VAL A 70 -0.66 -1.22 -12.15
C VAL A 70 -1.47 -0.92 -10.90
N ALA A 71 -2.73 -1.37 -10.89
CA ALA A 71 -3.68 -1.13 -9.82
C ALA A 71 -4.32 -2.42 -9.34
N SER A 72 -4.67 -2.47 -8.04
CA SER A 72 -5.39 -3.61 -7.49
C SER A 72 -6.84 -3.64 -8.00
N GLU A 73 -7.40 -4.84 -8.11
CA GLU A 73 -8.77 -5.08 -8.56
C GLU A 73 -9.83 -4.32 -7.73
N HIS A 74 -9.58 -4.09 -6.44
CA HIS A 74 -10.48 -3.35 -5.58
C HIS A 74 -10.76 -1.93 -6.04
N LEU A 75 -9.84 -1.30 -6.75
CA LEU A 75 -10.07 0.01 -7.36
C LEU A 75 -11.10 -0.07 -8.47
N MET A 76 -11.29 -1.25 -9.07
CA MET A 76 -12.24 -1.48 -10.15
C MET A 76 -13.64 -1.89 -9.67
N GLN A 77 -13.85 -2.06 -8.36
CA GLN A 77 -15.10 -2.54 -7.75
C GLN A 77 -15.93 -1.44 -7.08
N LYS A 78 -15.66 -0.16 -7.35
CA LYS A 78 -16.33 0.99 -6.70
C LYS A 78 -17.47 1.60 -7.50
N GLY A 79 -18.05 0.85 -8.43
CA GLY A 79 -19.16 1.32 -9.27
C GLY A 79 -18.76 2.43 -10.24
N LEU A 80 -19.48 3.56 -10.25
CA LEU A 80 -19.26 4.68 -11.18
C LEU A 80 -17.83 5.24 -11.15
N PRO A 81 -17.18 5.49 -9.98
CA PRO A 81 -15.78 5.93 -9.94
C PRO A 81 -14.82 4.98 -10.64
N SER A 82 -15.04 3.66 -10.51
CA SER A 82 -14.19 2.67 -11.19
C SER A 82 -14.38 2.65 -12.70
N LYS A 83 -15.63 2.82 -13.16
CA LYS A 83 -15.93 2.96 -14.59
C LYS A 83 -15.25 4.19 -15.18
N LEU A 84 -15.29 5.31 -14.46
CA LEU A 84 -14.63 6.54 -14.87
C LEU A 84 -13.10 6.39 -14.87
N LEU A 85 -12.52 5.78 -13.84
CA LEU A 85 -11.09 5.49 -13.76
C LEU A 85 -10.63 4.61 -14.95
N LYS A 86 -11.40 3.58 -15.27
CA LYS A 86 -11.13 2.70 -16.41
C LYS A 86 -11.26 3.44 -17.75
N LEU A 87 -12.28 4.28 -17.89
CA LEU A 87 -12.51 5.04 -19.12
C LEU A 87 -11.39 6.05 -19.38
N LEU A 88 -10.94 6.78 -18.34
CA LEU A 88 -10.01 7.90 -18.49
C LEU A 88 -8.54 7.49 -18.45
N PHE A 89 -8.20 6.39 -17.75
CA PHE A 89 -6.80 6.01 -17.48
C PHE A 89 -6.48 4.56 -17.80
N ASP A 90 -7.48 3.68 -17.90
CA ASP A 90 -7.37 2.24 -18.18
C ASP A 90 -6.18 1.55 -17.48
N PRO A 91 -6.12 1.56 -16.12
CA PRO A 91 -5.01 0.96 -15.40
C PRO A 91 -4.85 -0.51 -15.72
N ILE A 92 -3.64 -1.03 -15.58
CA ILE A 92 -3.36 -2.47 -15.66
C ILE A 92 -3.85 -3.09 -14.36
N VAL A 93 -4.90 -3.90 -14.44
CA VAL A 93 -5.54 -4.47 -13.25
C VAL A 93 -4.82 -5.74 -12.83
N ARG A 94 -4.21 -5.73 -11.64
CA ARG A 94 -3.76 -6.95 -10.99
C ARG A 94 -4.96 -7.60 -10.33
N ARG A 95 -5.46 -8.67 -10.95
CA ARG A 95 -6.50 -9.51 -10.37
C ARG A 95 -5.88 -10.44 -9.35
N LYS A 96 -6.55 -10.59 -8.20
CA LYS A 96 -6.21 -11.57 -7.20
C LYS A 96 -6.81 -12.91 -7.60
N GLY A 97 -6.04 -13.98 -7.43
CA GLY A 97 -6.43 -15.30 -7.93
C GLY A 97 -5.96 -15.61 -9.35
N ASP A 98 -5.87 -14.61 -10.25
CA ASP A 98 -5.08 -14.76 -11.47
C ASP A 98 -3.60 -14.76 -11.11
N SER A 99 -2.82 -15.64 -11.73
CA SER A 99 -1.37 -15.65 -11.51
C SER A 99 -0.82 -14.25 -11.81
N ALA A 100 0.17 -13.79 -11.02
CA ALA A 100 0.90 -12.55 -11.28
C ALA A 100 1.39 -12.43 -12.74
N VAL A 101 1.47 -13.56 -13.42
CA VAL A 101 1.81 -13.73 -14.84
C VAL A 101 0.89 -12.94 -15.78
N THR A 102 -0.43 -12.85 -15.51
CA THR A 102 -1.35 -12.11 -16.38
C THR A 102 -1.05 -10.62 -16.37
N ALA A 103 -0.86 -10.03 -15.19
CA ALA A 103 -0.50 -8.62 -15.08
C ALA A 103 0.89 -8.33 -15.69
N VAL A 104 1.86 -9.22 -15.47
CA VAL A 104 3.20 -9.13 -16.08
C VAL A 104 3.13 -9.18 -17.60
N LYS A 105 2.37 -10.12 -18.17
CA LYS A 105 2.15 -10.20 -19.64
C LYS A 105 1.52 -8.91 -20.18
N GLU A 106 0.56 -8.34 -19.46
CA GLU A 106 -0.08 -7.08 -19.88
C GLU A 106 0.88 -5.88 -19.79
N MET A 107 1.70 -5.79 -18.74
CA MET A 107 2.75 -4.78 -18.62
C MET A 107 3.76 -4.87 -19.78
N LEU A 108 4.29 -6.06 -20.04
CA LEU A 108 5.25 -6.28 -21.13
C LEU A 108 4.63 -5.97 -22.50
N ALA A 109 3.36 -6.31 -22.69
CA ALA A 109 2.66 -5.99 -23.92
C ALA A 109 2.42 -4.48 -24.09
N CYS A 110 2.21 -3.72 -23.00
CA CYS A 110 2.13 -2.26 -23.04
C CYS A 110 3.49 -1.65 -23.43
N LEU A 111 4.58 -2.07 -22.77
CA LEU A 111 5.94 -1.60 -23.07
C LEU A 111 6.34 -1.90 -24.52
N LYS A 112 6.08 -3.14 -25.00
CA LYS A 112 6.32 -3.52 -26.40
C LYS A 112 5.50 -2.71 -27.41
N ALA A 113 4.31 -2.22 -27.02
CA ALA A 113 3.50 -1.34 -27.85
C ALA A 113 3.95 0.13 -27.80
N GLY A 114 5.05 0.46 -27.13
CA GLY A 114 5.60 1.81 -27.03
C GLY A 114 5.00 2.64 -25.89
N PHE A 115 4.27 2.03 -24.95
CA PHE A 115 3.64 2.74 -23.82
C PHE A 115 4.46 2.61 -22.56
N ASN A 116 4.48 3.68 -21.75
CA ASN A 116 5.13 3.68 -20.45
C ASN A 116 4.25 2.97 -19.41
N VAL A 117 4.89 2.26 -18.49
CA VAL A 117 4.23 1.53 -17.41
C VAL A 117 4.81 1.94 -16.06
N CYS A 118 3.97 2.03 -15.04
CA CYS A 118 4.40 2.26 -13.67
C CYS A 118 3.92 1.14 -12.74
N VAL A 119 4.82 0.68 -11.88
CA VAL A 119 4.59 -0.34 -10.86
C VAL A 119 5.10 0.13 -9.51
N PHE A 120 4.33 -0.15 -8.47
CA PHE A 120 4.75 -0.02 -7.08
C PHE A 120 5.11 -1.44 -6.58
N PRO A 121 6.40 -1.81 -6.53
CA PRO A 121 6.81 -3.19 -6.30
C PRO A 121 6.52 -3.71 -4.88
N GLU A 122 6.29 -2.81 -3.93
CA GLU A 122 5.87 -3.13 -2.56
C GLU A 122 4.43 -3.68 -2.50
N GLY A 123 3.58 -3.34 -3.46
CA GLY A 123 2.17 -3.75 -3.52
C GLY A 123 1.27 -3.20 -2.41
N THR A 124 1.83 -2.51 -1.43
CA THR A 124 1.11 -1.89 -0.30
C THR A 124 1.82 -0.63 0.18
N CYS A 125 1.07 0.31 0.78
CA CYS A 125 1.67 1.49 1.38
C CYS A 125 2.32 1.14 2.73
N SER A 126 3.37 1.88 3.11
CA SER A 126 4.04 1.76 4.39
C SER A 126 3.09 1.92 5.59
N TYR A 127 3.34 1.12 6.64
CA TYR A 127 2.62 1.19 7.92
C TYR A 127 3.37 1.93 9.02
N ASP A 128 4.68 1.89 8.98
CA ASP A 128 5.59 2.32 10.06
C ASP A 128 6.60 3.39 9.64
N GLY A 129 6.60 3.76 8.35
CA GLY A 129 7.51 4.75 7.78
C GLY A 129 8.73 4.16 7.06
N THR A 130 8.81 2.83 6.98
CA THR A 130 9.80 2.12 6.17
C THR A 130 9.17 1.45 4.95
N ASN A 131 9.96 1.01 3.99
CA ASN A 131 9.44 0.25 2.84
C ASN A 131 8.87 -1.10 3.27
N SER A 132 7.80 -1.49 2.61
CA SER A 132 7.35 -2.89 2.64
C SER A 132 8.27 -3.76 1.75
N PRO A 133 8.39 -5.07 2.02
CA PRO A 133 9.16 -5.95 1.18
C PRO A 133 8.73 -5.87 -0.29
N MET A 134 9.69 -5.81 -1.21
CA MET A 134 9.44 -5.77 -2.64
C MET A 134 9.31 -7.18 -3.22
N LEU A 135 8.63 -7.29 -4.34
CA LEU A 135 8.49 -8.55 -5.06
C LEU A 135 9.87 -9.02 -5.55
N PRO A 136 10.35 -10.24 -5.18
CA PRO A 136 11.68 -10.73 -5.58
C PRO A 136 11.87 -10.84 -7.09
N THR A 137 10.79 -10.85 -7.85
CA THR A 137 10.80 -10.99 -9.32
C THR A 137 10.85 -9.66 -10.07
N ILE A 138 10.95 -8.53 -9.36
CA ILE A 138 10.87 -7.21 -10.00
C ILE A 138 12.07 -6.92 -10.91
N GLY A 139 13.27 -7.34 -10.51
CA GLY A 139 14.46 -7.21 -11.36
C GLY A 139 14.36 -8.07 -12.62
N LYS A 140 13.77 -9.27 -12.53
CA LYS A 140 13.48 -10.09 -13.71
C LYS A 140 12.50 -9.38 -14.65
N LEU A 141 11.44 -8.76 -14.11
CA LEU A 141 10.51 -7.96 -14.91
C LEU A 141 11.24 -6.81 -15.62
N ALA A 142 12.05 -6.04 -14.89
CA ALA A 142 12.81 -4.93 -15.46
C ALA A 142 13.70 -5.39 -16.64
N LYS A 143 14.46 -6.45 -16.46
CA LYS A 143 15.30 -7.03 -17.53
C LYS A 143 14.46 -7.53 -18.71
N THR A 144 13.41 -8.30 -18.45
CA THR A 144 12.55 -8.89 -19.50
C THR A 144 11.80 -7.81 -20.30
N SER A 145 11.61 -6.63 -19.72
CA SER A 145 10.95 -5.51 -20.41
C SER A 145 11.70 -5.03 -21.65
N GLY A 146 13.04 -5.13 -21.64
CA GLY A 146 13.92 -4.60 -22.69
C GLY A 146 13.82 -3.07 -22.87
N CYS A 147 13.25 -2.37 -21.86
CA CYS A 147 13.01 -0.93 -21.89
C CYS A 147 13.89 -0.22 -20.87
N THR A 148 13.97 1.12 -20.99
CA THR A 148 14.59 1.96 -19.97
C THR A 148 13.86 1.76 -18.64
N LEU A 149 14.61 1.51 -17.54
CA LEU A 149 14.09 1.48 -16.19
C LEU A 149 14.31 2.83 -15.53
N VAL A 150 13.27 3.36 -14.93
CA VAL A 150 13.31 4.60 -14.14
C VAL A 150 12.91 4.26 -12.70
N THR A 151 13.79 4.51 -11.75
CA THR A 151 13.46 4.43 -10.34
C THR A 151 13.04 5.80 -9.83
N TYR A 152 11.92 5.84 -9.11
CA TYR A 152 11.35 7.07 -8.59
C TYR A 152 11.06 6.93 -7.10
N ARG A 153 11.54 7.86 -6.28
CA ARG A 153 11.37 7.80 -4.83
C ARG A 153 10.48 8.92 -4.33
N PHE A 154 9.45 8.54 -3.58
CA PHE A 154 8.65 9.41 -2.76
C PHE A 154 9.22 9.49 -1.36
N GLU A 155 9.26 10.69 -0.79
CA GLU A 155 9.86 10.99 0.50
C GLU A 155 8.94 11.89 1.33
N GLY A 156 8.81 11.58 2.64
CA GLY A 156 7.98 12.35 3.57
C GLY A 156 6.47 12.16 3.42
N GLY A 157 6.03 11.35 2.46
CA GLY A 157 4.62 11.04 2.24
C GLY A 157 3.99 10.31 3.42
N TYR A 158 4.75 9.44 4.10
CA TYR A 158 4.28 8.69 5.26
C TYR A 158 3.71 9.61 6.35
N PHE A 159 4.42 10.66 6.72
CA PHE A 159 3.93 11.62 7.73
C PHE A 159 2.87 12.56 7.18
N THR A 160 2.80 12.76 5.86
CA THR A 160 1.76 13.58 5.22
C THR A 160 0.41 12.88 5.22
N LEU A 161 0.36 11.59 4.90
CA LEU A 161 -0.86 10.82 4.78
C LEU A 161 -0.64 9.34 5.16
N PRO A 162 -0.36 9.03 6.44
CA PRO A 162 -0.22 7.64 6.87
C PRO A 162 -1.51 6.88 6.57
N ARG A 163 -1.39 5.64 6.11
CA ARG A 163 -2.55 4.83 5.71
C ARG A 163 -3.53 4.53 6.85
N TRP A 164 -3.05 4.55 8.09
CA TRP A 164 -3.87 4.40 9.29
C TRP A 164 -4.49 5.72 9.76
N GLY A 165 -3.89 6.86 9.41
CA GLY A 165 -4.24 8.16 9.96
C GLY A 165 -5.47 8.82 9.34
N ARG A 166 -5.92 9.90 9.96
CA ARG A 166 -7.01 10.76 9.47
C ARG A 166 -6.46 12.06 8.89
N GLY A 167 -6.93 12.40 7.70
CA GLY A 167 -6.65 13.68 7.06
C GLY A 167 -5.20 13.86 6.60
N ILE A 168 -4.98 14.98 5.94
CA ILE A 168 -3.68 15.36 5.39
C ILE A 168 -2.93 16.19 6.41
N ARG A 169 -1.67 15.89 6.62
CA ARG A 169 -0.78 16.61 7.52
C ARG A 169 0.20 17.41 6.69
N ARG A 170 0.20 18.71 6.87
CA ARG A 170 1.05 19.61 6.08
C ARG A 170 2.48 19.59 6.62
N GLY A 171 3.41 19.17 5.80
CA GLY A 171 4.84 19.12 6.06
C GLY A 171 5.64 19.17 4.78
N SER A 172 6.53 18.21 4.57
CA SER A 172 7.31 18.07 3.34
C SER A 172 7.00 16.73 2.69
N TYR A 173 6.52 16.76 1.47
CA TYR A 173 6.32 15.59 0.64
C TYR A 173 6.96 15.87 -0.71
N CYS A 174 7.93 15.06 -1.12
CA CYS A 174 8.59 15.21 -2.41
C CYS A 174 8.70 13.87 -3.14
N GLY A 175 8.97 13.98 -4.44
CA GLY A 175 9.22 12.84 -5.29
C GLY A 175 10.18 13.21 -6.40
N HIS A 176 11.15 12.35 -6.68
CA HIS A 176 12.20 12.58 -7.68
C HIS A 176 12.66 11.28 -8.34
N ILE A 177 13.21 11.41 -9.53
CA ILE A 177 13.89 10.31 -10.20
C ILE A 177 15.21 10.08 -9.47
N VAL A 178 15.46 8.82 -9.05
CA VAL A 178 16.72 8.42 -8.42
C VAL A 178 17.71 8.03 -9.49
N ASN A 179 17.35 7.06 -10.35
CA ASN A 179 18.19 6.58 -11.42
C ASN A 179 17.40 6.30 -12.71
N VAL A 180 18.13 6.29 -13.83
CA VAL A 180 17.63 5.90 -15.15
C VAL A 180 18.63 4.89 -15.73
N TYR A 181 18.20 3.64 -15.85
CA TYR A 181 19.01 2.54 -16.37
C TYR A 181 18.63 2.28 -17.82
N ALA A 182 19.63 2.36 -18.70
CA ALA A 182 19.47 1.98 -20.10
C ALA A 182 19.25 0.45 -20.25
N PRO A 183 18.58 -0.02 -21.30
CA PRO A 183 18.35 -1.45 -21.53
C PRO A 183 19.66 -2.25 -21.58
N GLU A 184 20.73 -1.67 -22.15
CA GLU A 184 22.06 -2.28 -22.24
C GLU A 184 22.65 -2.51 -20.85
N THR A 185 22.52 -1.52 -19.96
CA THR A 185 22.97 -1.64 -18.56
C THR A 185 22.24 -2.76 -17.85
N LEU A 186 20.91 -2.83 -17.99
CA LEU A 186 20.09 -3.86 -17.35
C LEU A 186 20.41 -5.26 -17.90
N SER A 187 20.72 -5.38 -19.20
CA SER A 187 21.05 -6.67 -19.80
C SER A 187 22.40 -7.21 -19.30
N ALA A 188 23.37 -6.34 -18.99
CA ALA A 188 24.67 -6.72 -18.44
C ALA A 188 24.63 -7.17 -16.97
N MET A 189 23.63 -6.74 -16.20
CA MET A 189 23.45 -7.10 -14.80
C MET A 189 22.71 -8.43 -14.66
N SER A 190 22.94 -9.18 -13.58
CA SER A 190 22.09 -10.30 -13.16
C SER A 190 20.74 -9.78 -12.65
N ALA A 191 19.72 -10.65 -12.59
CA ALA A 191 18.42 -10.26 -12.01
C ALA A 191 18.52 -9.89 -10.52
N SER A 192 19.45 -10.48 -9.78
CA SER A 192 19.72 -10.18 -8.37
C SER A 192 20.35 -8.80 -8.21
N GLU A 193 21.32 -8.44 -9.05
CA GLU A 193 21.93 -7.10 -9.04
C GLU A 193 20.91 -6.02 -9.38
N VAL A 194 20.02 -6.27 -10.36
CA VAL A 194 18.94 -5.34 -10.69
C VAL A 194 17.96 -5.20 -9.52
N ASN A 195 17.60 -6.30 -8.82
CA ASN A 195 16.77 -6.21 -7.60
C ASN A 195 17.44 -5.36 -6.53
N ALA A 196 18.72 -5.61 -6.23
CA ALA A 196 19.47 -4.87 -5.23
C ALA A 196 19.57 -3.37 -5.56
N ALA A 197 19.78 -3.03 -6.83
CA ALA A 197 19.79 -1.64 -7.29
C ALA A 197 18.42 -0.97 -7.11
N ILE A 198 17.33 -1.65 -7.48
CA ILE A 198 15.97 -1.15 -7.29
C ILE A 198 15.67 -0.95 -5.81
N GLU A 199 16.00 -1.91 -4.94
CA GLU A 199 15.79 -1.81 -3.50
C GLU A 199 16.55 -0.63 -2.89
N ALA A 200 17.81 -0.42 -3.29
CA ALA A 200 18.61 0.72 -2.84
C ALA A 200 18.03 2.05 -3.30
N ASP A 201 17.62 2.15 -4.58
CA ASP A 201 17.04 3.37 -5.13
C ASP A 201 15.69 3.75 -4.50
N LEU A 202 14.85 2.77 -4.21
CA LEU A 202 13.52 2.99 -3.66
C LEU A 202 13.49 3.02 -2.12
N SER A 203 14.61 2.77 -1.46
CA SER A 203 14.70 2.75 -0.01
C SER A 203 14.35 4.11 0.59
N GLU A 204 13.38 4.13 1.49
CA GLU A 204 12.97 5.30 2.27
C GLU A 204 12.78 4.92 3.73
N ASN A 205 13.36 5.71 4.61
CA ASN A 205 13.12 5.67 6.04
C ASN A 205 12.66 7.06 6.50
N ALA A 206 11.37 7.19 6.74
CA ALA A 206 10.75 8.46 7.08
C ALA A 206 11.33 9.07 8.36
N TYR A 207 11.67 8.24 9.36
CA TYR A 207 12.26 8.71 10.63
C TYR A 207 13.71 9.18 10.46
N ALA A 208 14.55 8.43 9.77
CA ALA A 208 15.91 8.86 9.49
C ALA A 208 15.94 10.19 8.72
N ARG A 209 15.01 10.38 7.80
CA ARG A 209 14.84 11.64 7.07
C ARG A 209 14.45 12.80 7.96
N ILE A 210 13.48 12.63 8.87
CA ILE A 210 13.01 13.74 9.70
C ILE A 210 14.06 14.16 10.72
N GLU A 211 14.96 13.25 11.10
CA GLU A 211 16.09 13.57 12.00
C GLU A 211 17.05 14.59 11.40
N THR A 212 17.32 14.45 10.11
CA THR A 212 18.24 15.35 9.38
C THR A 212 17.58 16.62 8.87
N SER A 213 16.26 16.81 9.11
CA SER A 213 15.50 17.96 8.63
C SER A 213 14.84 18.74 9.76
N ALA A 214 14.57 20.03 9.53
CA ALA A 214 13.78 20.87 10.43
C ALA A 214 12.26 20.75 10.19
N VAL A 215 11.80 19.77 9.41
CA VAL A 215 10.41 19.64 9.02
C VAL A 215 9.56 19.16 10.18
N SER A 216 8.39 19.78 10.34
CA SER A 216 7.32 19.36 11.24
C SER A 216 6.01 19.23 10.49
N TYR A 217 5.22 18.20 10.81
CA TYR A 217 3.95 17.91 10.14
C TYR A 217 2.79 18.43 11.00
N ARG A 218 2.10 19.44 10.48
CA ARG A 218 1.03 20.14 11.18
C ARG A 218 -0.29 19.37 11.07
N SER A 219 -0.85 19.00 12.22
CA SER A 219 -2.16 18.37 12.36
C SER A 219 -2.67 18.52 13.79
N ARG A 220 -3.97 18.37 13.99
CA ARG A 220 -4.61 18.26 15.31
C ARG A 220 -5.08 16.82 15.61
N CYS A 221 -4.71 15.86 14.76
CA CYS A 221 -5.15 14.48 14.82
C CYS A 221 -4.03 13.52 14.37
N ARG A 222 -2.79 13.73 14.87
CA ARG A 222 -1.62 12.96 14.44
C ARG A 222 -1.69 11.49 14.83
N ALA A 223 -2.24 11.17 16.01
CA ALA A 223 -2.38 9.80 16.47
C ALA A 223 -3.73 9.16 16.11
N GLU A 224 -4.70 9.93 15.61
CA GLU A 224 -6.07 9.44 15.43
C GLU A 224 -6.15 8.27 14.46
N TYR A 225 -6.72 7.15 14.90
CA TYR A 225 -6.81 5.84 14.27
C TYR A 225 -5.52 5.03 14.23
N LEU A 226 -4.51 5.39 15.02
CA LEU A 226 -3.28 4.62 15.13
C LEU A 226 -3.54 3.17 15.59
N GLU A 227 -4.55 2.96 16.44
CA GLU A 227 -5.01 1.65 16.91
C GLU A 227 -5.46 0.72 15.77
N SER A 228 -5.76 1.25 14.58
CA SER A 228 -6.06 0.41 13.40
C SER A 228 -4.83 -0.29 12.80
N ALA A 229 -3.63 0.15 13.15
CA ALA A 229 -2.35 -0.40 12.70
C ALA A 229 -1.52 -0.98 13.85
N PHE A 230 -1.60 -0.37 15.04
CA PHE A 230 -0.83 -0.74 16.23
C PHE A 230 -1.77 -1.39 17.24
N PHE A 231 -1.74 -2.72 17.30
CA PHE A 231 -2.71 -3.52 18.04
C PHE A 231 -2.24 -3.97 19.43
N LEU A 232 -0.93 -3.94 19.70
CA LEU A 232 -0.33 -4.44 20.93
C LEU A 232 0.09 -3.29 21.83
N CYS A 233 -0.42 -3.25 23.06
CA CYS A 233 0.05 -2.31 24.07
C CYS A 233 1.48 -2.64 24.49
N PRO A 234 2.42 -1.69 24.44
CA PRO A 234 3.81 -1.97 24.81
C PRO A 234 4.02 -2.21 26.32
N ALA A 235 3.12 -1.74 27.17
CA ALA A 235 3.22 -1.92 28.62
C ALA A 235 2.57 -3.22 29.10
N CYS A 236 1.29 -3.43 28.82
CA CYS A 236 0.55 -4.59 29.33
C CYS A 236 0.48 -5.78 28.36
N ARG A 237 1.00 -5.64 27.14
CA ARG A 237 0.99 -6.66 26.07
C ARG A 237 -0.40 -7.20 25.71
N ARG A 238 -1.46 -6.47 26.05
CA ARG A 238 -2.82 -6.81 25.63
C ARG A 238 -3.11 -6.25 24.25
N VAL A 239 -3.85 -7.02 23.46
CA VAL A 239 -4.28 -6.68 22.10
C VAL A 239 -5.59 -5.91 22.16
N GLY A 240 -5.74 -4.88 21.30
CA GLY A 240 -6.99 -4.14 21.14
C GLY A 240 -7.37 -3.21 22.30
N THR A 241 -6.40 -2.83 23.13
CA THR A 241 -6.60 -1.96 24.30
C THR A 241 -6.09 -0.55 24.11
N ILE A 242 -5.55 -0.24 22.92
CA ILE A 242 -5.08 1.08 22.53
C ILE A 242 -6.27 1.90 22.01
N GLU A 243 -6.37 3.14 22.47
CA GLU A 243 -7.33 4.15 22.00
C GLU A 243 -6.58 5.43 21.68
N THR A 244 -7.00 6.11 20.61
CA THR A 244 -6.37 7.35 20.18
C THR A 244 -7.38 8.45 19.94
N LYS A 245 -7.02 9.69 20.32
CA LYS A 245 -7.84 10.88 20.07
C LYS A 245 -6.92 12.08 19.88
N GLY A 246 -7.04 12.74 18.73
CA GLY A 246 -6.16 13.85 18.38
C GLY A 246 -4.70 13.37 18.26
N ASP A 247 -3.85 13.84 19.15
CA ASP A 247 -2.44 13.46 19.24
C ASP A 247 -2.17 12.48 20.39
N ALA A 248 -3.17 12.19 21.23
CA ALA A 248 -3.04 11.36 22.41
C ALA A 248 -3.22 9.87 22.09
N ILE A 249 -2.43 9.04 22.77
CA ILE A 249 -2.45 7.58 22.74
C ILE A 249 -2.66 7.10 24.18
N ARG A 250 -3.63 6.23 24.39
CA ARG A 250 -3.96 5.69 25.71
C ARG A 250 -4.20 4.20 25.65
N CYS A 251 -3.99 3.54 26.78
CA CYS A 251 -4.36 2.14 26.98
C CYS A 251 -5.16 2.00 28.26
N SER A 252 -6.07 1.04 28.31
CA SER A 252 -6.85 0.70 29.51
C SER A 252 -6.01 0.27 30.73
N CYS A 253 -4.72 -0.01 30.54
CA CYS A 253 -3.79 -0.32 31.63
C CYS A 253 -3.17 0.92 32.33
N GLY A 254 -3.54 2.12 31.87
CA GLY A 254 -2.98 3.37 32.39
C GLY A 254 -1.84 3.97 31.55
N LEU A 255 -1.30 3.23 30.55
CA LEU A 255 -0.31 3.81 29.63
C LEU A 255 -0.92 5.02 28.93
N SER A 256 -0.19 6.14 28.93
CA SER A 256 -0.60 7.38 28.26
C SER A 256 0.60 8.02 27.59
N GLY A 257 0.41 8.53 26.39
CA GLY A 257 1.43 9.19 25.60
C GLY A 257 0.85 9.93 24.41
N GLY A 258 1.72 10.29 23.45
CA GLY A 258 1.28 11.03 22.27
C GLY A 258 2.29 11.05 21.14
N LEU A 259 1.87 11.65 20.02
CA LEU A 259 2.69 11.95 18.86
C LEU A 259 2.90 13.47 18.71
N ASP A 260 4.14 13.89 18.59
CA ASP A 260 4.48 15.28 18.31
C ASP A 260 4.43 15.62 16.81
N GLY A 261 4.83 16.85 16.46
CA GLY A 261 4.86 17.33 15.05
C GLY A 261 5.94 16.66 14.18
N ARG A 262 6.89 15.96 14.79
CA ARG A 262 7.95 15.16 14.16
C ARG A 262 7.66 13.67 14.24
N TYR A 263 6.45 13.31 14.66
CA TYR A 263 6.01 11.91 14.86
C TYR A 263 6.83 11.13 15.88
N ARG A 264 7.50 11.83 16.80
CA ARG A 264 8.14 11.20 17.96
C ARG A 264 7.08 10.82 18.98
N LEU A 265 7.22 9.63 19.51
CA LEU A 265 6.40 9.13 20.60
C LEU A 265 6.90 9.71 21.93
N SER A 266 5.97 10.13 22.77
CA SER A 266 6.23 10.54 24.15
C SER A 266 5.36 9.73 25.11
N GLY A 267 5.86 9.42 26.32
CA GLY A 267 5.14 8.63 27.31
C GLY A 267 5.00 7.13 26.98
N LEU A 268 5.64 6.65 25.91
CA LEU A 268 5.74 5.24 25.53
C LEU A 268 7.20 4.78 25.59
N PRO A 269 7.47 3.45 25.68
CA PRO A 269 8.83 2.91 25.73
C PRO A 269 9.59 2.97 24.40
N PHE A 270 9.01 3.56 23.37
CA PHE A 270 9.58 3.71 22.04
C PHE A 270 9.65 5.18 21.63
N GLY A 271 10.64 5.56 20.85
CA GLY A 271 10.77 6.90 20.26
C GLY A 271 10.00 7.04 18.94
N THR A 272 9.76 5.93 18.24
CA THR A 272 9.20 5.91 16.89
C THR A 272 8.12 4.85 16.70
N LEU A 273 7.27 5.05 15.70
CA LEU A 273 6.29 4.03 15.29
C LEU A 273 6.95 2.81 14.65
N THR A 274 8.12 2.97 14.04
CA THR A 274 8.91 1.85 13.49
C THR A 274 9.36 0.91 14.60
N GLU A 275 9.84 1.44 15.72
CA GLU A 275 10.23 0.64 16.89
C GLU A 275 9.02 -0.09 17.51
N TRP A 276 7.89 0.61 17.62
CA TRP A 276 6.65 -0.03 18.10
C TRP A 276 6.17 -1.12 17.15
N ASP A 277 6.25 -0.90 15.86
CA ASP A 277 5.88 -1.92 14.87
C ASP A 277 6.78 -3.15 14.95
N ALA A 278 8.08 -2.96 15.07
CA ALA A 278 9.03 -4.05 15.26
C ALA A 278 8.70 -4.87 16.52
N PHE A 279 8.39 -4.20 17.64
CA PHE A 279 7.99 -4.85 18.87
C PHE A 279 6.73 -5.70 18.72
N GLN A 280 5.66 -5.16 18.11
CA GLN A 280 4.42 -5.92 17.94
C GLN A 280 4.57 -7.08 16.95
N ASN A 281 5.41 -6.93 15.93
CA ASN A 281 5.69 -7.98 14.95
C ASN A 281 6.47 -9.13 15.58
N GLU A 282 7.45 -8.84 16.42
CA GLU A 282 8.22 -9.86 17.13
C GLU A 282 7.37 -10.61 18.15
N TRP A 283 6.56 -9.87 18.92
CA TRP A 283 5.58 -10.49 19.81
C TRP A 283 4.63 -11.42 19.04
N LEU A 284 4.13 -10.99 17.87
CA LEU A 284 3.19 -11.78 17.09
C LEU A 284 3.83 -13.06 16.54
N LYS A 285 5.09 -13.01 16.11
CA LYS A 285 5.84 -14.22 15.68
C LYS A 285 5.94 -15.23 16.81
N THR A 286 6.27 -14.76 18.01
CA THR A 286 6.36 -15.61 19.20
C THR A 286 4.98 -16.18 19.57
N ALA A 287 3.93 -15.36 19.58
CA ALA A 287 2.58 -15.80 19.90
C ALA A 287 2.02 -16.81 18.87
N ALA A 288 2.28 -16.56 17.59
CA ALA A 288 1.83 -17.44 16.49
C ALA A 288 2.54 -18.81 16.45
N ALA A 289 3.64 -18.98 17.19
CA ALA A 289 4.28 -20.29 17.35
C ALA A 289 3.43 -21.26 18.19
N ASP A 290 2.57 -20.73 19.08
CA ASP A 290 1.59 -21.53 19.81
C ASP A 290 0.44 -21.93 18.86
N PRO A 291 0.20 -23.24 18.65
CA PRO A 291 -0.91 -23.72 17.80
C PRO A 291 -2.30 -23.29 18.27
N ALA A 292 -2.47 -23.01 19.57
CA ALA A 292 -3.72 -22.56 20.16
C ALA A 292 -3.97 -21.05 19.99
N PHE A 293 -2.96 -20.32 19.53
CA PHE A 293 -3.07 -18.88 19.37
C PHE A 293 -4.10 -18.50 18.29
N LYS A 294 -4.89 -17.48 18.63
CA LYS A 294 -5.90 -16.92 17.71
C LYS A 294 -6.14 -15.45 17.99
N PHE A 295 -6.53 -14.73 16.95
CA PHE A 295 -7.22 -13.46 17.11
C PHE A 295 -8.74 -13.65 16.96
N SER A 296 -9.51 -12.87 17.74
CA SER A 296 -10.96 -12.91 17.69
C SER A 296 -11.53 -11.50 17.91
N ASP A 297 -12.46 -11.08 17.04
CA ASP A 297 -13.18 -9.80 17.15
C ASP A 297 -14.64 -10.00 16.77
N GLY A 298 -15.55 -9.52 17.63
CA GLY A 298 -16.99 -9.59 17.40
C GLY A 298 -17.54 -8.43 16.57
N GLY A 299 -18.81 -8.57 16.16
CA GLY A 299 -19.55 -7.50 15.48
C GLY A 299 -19.11 -7.22 14.05
N VAL A 300 -18.62 -8.25 13.35
CA VAL A 300 -18.23 -8.14 11.95
C VAL A 300 -19.27 -8.76 11.02
N THR A 301 -19.24 -8.33 9.76
CA THR A 301 -20.05 -8.90 8.68
C THR A 301 -19.12 -9.33 7.56
N LEU A 302 -19.33 -10.54 7.08
CA LEU A 302 -18.69 -11.13 5.89
C LEU A 302 -19.56 -10.84 4.67
N TYR A 303 -18.93 -10.27 3.66
CA TYR A 303 -19.56 -10.01 2.36
C TYR A 303 -18.86 -10.82 1.29
N GLN A 304 -19.64 -11.31 0.34
CA GLN A 304 -19.17 -11.85 -0.93
C GLN A 304 -19.55 -10.87 -2.04
N ASN A 305 -18.67 -10.67 -3.03
CA ASN A 305 -19.00 -9.89 -4.21
C ASN A 305 -19.71 -10.79 -5.24
N ASP A 306 -20.86 -10.34 -5.74
CA ASP A 306 -21.52 -10.99 -6.89
C ASP A 306 -20.84 -10.64 -8.23
N ASP A 307 -21.28 -11.25 -9.31
CA ASP A 307 -20.75 -11.03 -10.66
C ASP A 307 -20.90 -9.56 -11.13
N LYS A 308 -21.81 -8.80 -10.52
CA LYS A 308 -22.00 -7.37 -10.76
C LYS A 308 -21.20 -6.48 -9.78
N HIS A 309 -20.26 -7.08 -9.02
CA HIS A 309 -19.45 -6.42 -7.99
C HIS A 309 -20.26 -5.78 -6.84
N ARG A 310 -21.48 -6.26 -6.56
CA ARG A 310 -22.27 -5.83 -5.42
C ARG A 310 -21.90 -6.68 -4.21
N ARG A 311 -21.84 -6.05 -3.06
CA ARG A 311 -21.59 -6.74 -1.79
C ARG A 311 -22.86 -7.39 -1.30
N ILE A 312 -22.85 -8.68 -1.08
CA ILE A 312 -23.91 -9.46 -0.47
C ILE A 312 -23.40 -9.93 0.89
N ALA A 313 -24.11 -9.58 1.97
CA ALA A 313 -23.81 -10.09 3.30
C ALA A 313 -24.17 -11.59 3.35
N ILE A 314 -23.20 -12.43 3.73
CA ILE A 314 -23.39 -13.89 3.75
C ILE A 314 -23.21 -14.50 5.13
N ALA A 315 -22.60 -13.78 6.08
CA ALA A 315 -22.51 -14.15 7.49
C ALA A 315 -22.23 -12.93 8.35
N SER A 316 -22.61 -12.99 9.63
CA SER A 316 -22.26 -11.98 10.63
C SER A 316 -21.97 -12.64 11.97
N GLY A 317 -21.16 -11.99 12.79
CA GLY A 317 -20.81 -12.51 14.11
C GLY A 317 -19.40 -12.19 14.54
N THR A 318 -18.74 -13.19 15.13
CA THR A 318 -17.33 -13.09 15.53
C THR A 318 -16.42 -13.59 14.41
N MET A 319 -15.42 -12.77 14.04
CA MET A 319 -14.31 -13.20 13.19
C MET A 319 -13.23 -13.82 14.06
N THR A 320 -12.78 -14.99 13.71
CA THR A 320 -11.64 -15.67 14.36
C THR A 320 -10.65 -16.14 13.32
N MET A 321 -9.36 -15.88 13.55
CA MET A 321 -8.27 -16.45 12.74
C MET A 321 -7.35 -17.25 13.65
N THR A 322 -7.22 -18.51 13.33
CA THR A 322 -6.27 -19.47 13.92
C THR A 322 -5.09 -19.70 12.99
N ARG A 323 -4.24 -20.66 13.32
CA ARG A 323 -3.16 -21.11 12.43
C ARG A 323 -3.69 -21.67 11.11
N ASP A 324 -4.85 -22.35 11.12
CA ASP A 324 -5.33 -23.17 10.00
C ASP A 324 -6.58 -22.61 9.33
N ALA A 325 -7.32 -21.71 9.99
CA ALA A 325 -8.62 -21.27 9.51
C ALA A 325 -8.92 -19.79 9.81
N LEU A 326 -9.72 -19.18 8.93
CA LEU A 326 -10.42 -17.91 9.13
C LEU A 326 -11.93 -18.21 9.19
N SER A 327 -12.60 -17.80 10.25
CA SER A 327 -14.06 -17.96 10.39
C SER A 327 -14.76 -16.64 10.68
N VAL A 328 -16.01 -16.51 10.23
CA VAL A 328 -16.93 -15.40 10.56
C VAL A 328 -18.33 -15.98 10.76
N GLY A 329 -18.84 -15.92 11.99
CA GLY A 329 -20.09 -16.56 12.34
C GLY A 329 -20.02 -18.08 12.08
N ASP A 330 -20.93 -18.58 11.25
CA ASP A 330 -21.03 -19.98 10.82
C ASP A 330 -20.15 -20.35 9.60
N ARG A 331 -19.48 -19.37 8.99
CA ARG A 331 -18.63 -19.59 7.81
C ARG A 331 -17.17 -19.76 8.22
N THR A 332 -16.55 -20.83 7.70
CA THR A 332 -15.15 -21.14 7.96
C THR A 332 -14.41 -21.41 6.64
N PHE A 333 -13.20 -20.85 6.53
CA PHE A 333 -12.31 -20.98 5.38
C PHE A 333 -10.98 -21.54 5.87
N ALA A 334 -10.57 -22.70 5.37
CA ALA A 334 -9.23 -23.19 5.62
C ALA A 334 -8.20 -22.21 5.04
N LEU A 335 -7.18 -21.84 5.80
CA LEU A 335 -6.14 -20.91 5.31
C LEU A 335 -5.37 -21.50 4.13
N SER A 336 -5.29 -22.83 3.99
CA SER A 336 -4.73 -23.49 2.80
C SER A 336 -5.46 -23.09 1.52
N TYR A 337 -6.77 -22.84 1.61
CA TYR A 337 -7.65 -22.45 0.51
C TYR A 337 -7.69 -20.92 0.28
N VAL A 338 -7.27 -20.14 1.27
CA VAL A 338 -7.13 -18.68 1.15
C VAL A 338 -5.86 -18.35 0.40
N THR A 339 -5.99 -17.68 -0.74
CA THR A 339 -4.88 -17.37 -1.64
C THR A 339 -4.21 -16.04 -1.33
N ASP A 340 -4.94 -15.10 -0.71
CA ASP A 340 -4.43 -13.78 -0.37
C ASP A 340 -5.30 -13.10 0.69
N VAL A 341 -4.65 -12.29 1.55
CA VAL A 341 -5.31 -11.43 2.54
C VAL A 341 -4.72 -10.03 2.47
N GLU A 342 -5.56 -9.03 2.26
CA GLU A 342 -5.16 -7.64 2.19
C GLU A 342 -6.05 -6.71 3.01
N LEU A 343 -5.54 -5.50 3.22
CA LEU A 343 -6.28 -4.43 3.87
C LEU A 343 -6.71 -3.38 2.87
N VAL A 344 -7.98 -3.07 2.86
CA VAL A 344 -8.53 -1.94 2.11
C VAL A 344 -8.94 -0.86 3.11
N ARG A 345 -8.38 0.35 2.92
CA ARG A 345 -8.52 1.44 3.89
C ARG A 345 -7.95 1.03 5.26
N ARG A 346 -8.62 1.38 6.37
CA ARG A 346 -8.15 1.16 7.74
C ARG A 346 -8.69 -0.12 8.38
N ASN A 347 -9.92 -0.50 8.04
CA ASN A 347 -10.71 -1.46 8.81
C ASN A 347 -11.44 -2.49 7.95
N LEU A 348 -11.08 -2.65 6.69
CA LEU A 348 -11.68 -3.64 5.81
C LEU A 348 -10.63 -4.71 5.49
N LEU A 349 -10.85 -5.92 5.97
CA LEU A 349 -10.08 -7.09 5.59
C LEU A 349 -10.69 -7.67 4.31
N VAL A 350 -9.86 -7.91 3.34
CA VAL A 350 -10.27 -8.54 2.09
C VAL A 350 -9.45 -9.79 1.90
N PHE A 351 -10.09 -10.86 1.51
CA PHE A 351 -9.39 -12.09 1.19
C PHE A 351 -9.99 -12.76 -0.04
N SER A 352 -9.20 -13.60 -0.67
CA SER A 352 -9.59 -14.36 -1.85
C SER A 352 -9.41 -15.84 -1.59
N THR A 353 -10.31 -16.63 -2.15
CA THR A 353 -10.14 -18.07 -2.36
C THR A 353 -9.93 -18.32 -3.86
N HIS A 354 -9.77 -19.57 -4.26
CA HIS A 354 -9.68 -19.91 -5.69
C HIS A 354 -10.97 -19.52 -6.45
N ASP A 355 -12.13 -19.48 -5.77
CA ASP A 355 -13.41 -19.34 -6.43
C ASP A 355 -14.08 -17.98 -6.20
N ALA A 356 -13.72 -17.24 -5.15
CA ALA A 356 -14.45 -16.04 -4.78
C ALA A 356 -13.61 -15.02 -4.01
N HIS A 357 -14.15 -13.79 -3.98
CA HIS A 357 -13.58 -12.67 -3.23
C HIS A 357 -14.50 -12.24 -2.10
N TYR A 358 -13.93 -12.08 -0.94
CA TYR A 358 -14.64 -11.77 0.29
C TYR A 358 -14.13 -10.49 0.93
N GLN A 359 -15.00 -9.83 1.67
CA GLN A 359 -14.67 -8.65 2.46
C GLN A 359 -15.24 -8.80 3.86
N ILE A 360 -14.46 -8.49 4.89
CA ILE A 360 -14.90 -8.48 6.28
C ILE A 360 -14.77 -7.06 6.81
N GLY A 361 -15.86 -6.53 7.35
CA GLY A 361 -15.90 -5.22 7.99
C GLY A 361 -16.85 -5.21 9.17
N GLY A 362 -16.69 -4.22 10.05
CA GLY A 362 -17.54 -4.05 11.22
C GLY A 362 -17.99 -2.59 11.39
N ALA A 363 -18.99 -2.36 12.23
CA ALA A 363 -19.49 -1.03 12.58
C ALA A 363 -18.48 -0.21 13.40
N LYS A 364 -17.60 -0.89 14.17
CA LYS A 364 -16.51 -0.27 14.94
C LYS A 364 -15.19 -0.37 14.18
N PRO A 365 -14.23 0.55 14.41
CA PRO A 365 -12.89 0.39 13.89
C PRO A 365 -12.32 -0.98 14.31
N LEU A 366 -12.00 -1.80 13.31
CA LEU A 366 -11.42 -3.12 13.49
C LEU A 366 -9.95 -3.05 13.14
N ASN A 367 -9.06 -3.51 14.02
CA ASN A 367 -7.66 -3.68 13.63
C ASN A 367 -7.53 -4.91 12.73
N THR A 368 -7.68 -4.68 11.44
CA THR A 368 -7.57 -5.75 10.44
C THR A 368 -6.11 -6.11 10.14
N ARG A 369 -5.15 -5.24 10.50
CA ARG A 369 -3.72 -5.48 10.25
C ARG A 369 -3.20 -6.69 11.02
N LYS A 370 -3.63 -6.91 12.26
CA LYS A 370 -3.21 -8.08 13.05
C LYS A 370 -3.54 -9.41 12.35
N TYR A 371 -4.70 -9.47 11.67
CA TYR A 371 -5.11 -10.65 10.90
C TYR A 371 -4.27 -10.85 9.64
N MET A 372 -4.00 -9.78 8.93
CA MET A 372 -3.12 -9.85 7.75
C MET A 372 -1.70 -10.31 8.14
N GLN A 373 -1.16 -9.79 9.25
CA GLN A 373 0.16 -10.18 9.73
C GLN A 373 0.18 -11.64 10.21
N LEU A 374 -0.84 -12.08 10.95
CA LEU A 374 -0.96 -13.48 11.36
C LEU A 374 -1.06 -14.42 10.14
N TYR A 375 -1.86 -14.04 9.14
CA TYR A 375 -1.94 -14.79 7.87
C TYR A 375 -0.57 -14.93 7.20
N ARG A 376 0.20 -13.82 7.11
CA ARG A 376 1.53 -13.85 6.49
C ARG A 376 2.49 -14.78 7.25
N ILE A 377 2.50 -14.73 8.58
CA ILE A 377 3.30 -15.61 9.42
C ILE A 377 2.92 -17.08 9.16
N ASN A 378 1.63 -17.39 9.20
CA ASN A 378 1.13 -18.76 8.99
C ASN A 378 1.44 -19.32 7.59
N LYS A 379 1.53 -18.43 6.59
CA LYS A 379 1.90 -18.80 5.21
C LYS A 379 3.41 -18.75 4.93
N GLY A 380 4.23 -18.32 5.87
CA GLY A 380 5.66 -18.11 5.65
C GLY A 380 5.96 -17.02 4.60
N VAL A 381 5.04 -16.09 4.40
CA VAL A 381 5.21 -14.97 3.46
C VAL A 381 5.86 -13.80 4.21
N LYS A 382 7.02 -13.34 3.72
CA LYS A 382 7.70 -12.17 4.26
C LYS A 382 6.98 -10.87 3.96
#